data_116e0cb1f8a5b84cc02fc53b0d52e720
#
_entry.id   116e0cb1f8a5b84cc02fc53b0d52e720
#
_cell.length_a   1.000
_cell.length_b   1.000
_cell.length_c   1.000
_cell.angle_alpha   90.00
_cell.angle_beta   90.00
_cell.angle_gamma   90.00
#
_symmetry.space_group_name_H-M   'P 1'
#
loop_
_entity.id
_entity.type
_entity.pdbx_description
1 polymer ?
#
loop_
_entity_poly.entity_id
_entity_poly.type
_entity_poly.pdbx_seq_one_letter_code
_entity_poly.pdbx_strand_id
1 'polypeptide(L)'
;MTIKIEPLTNAINRLEEGLTRYQHDITDTQIRDGLIQRFEFTYELAHKTLKRFLENVSPTPDEYNNADFSYLIRSANEQGLLLKDWPAWKGYRDMRAKTSHTYDEETALEVVAGIAPFLDEARFLRDQLQSRLA
;
A
#
# COMPACT_ATOMS: atom_id res chain seq x y z
N MET A 1 -14.52 15.37 -9.26
CA MET A 1 -14.28 13.89 -9.30
C MET A 1 -14.39 13.34 -7.90
N THR A 2 -15.16 12.30 -7.73
CA THR A 2 -15.36 11.68 -6.42
C THR A 2 -14.31 10.60 -6.18
N ILE A 3 -13.64 10.68 -5.02
CA ILE A 3 -12.68 9.68 -4.60
C ILE A 3 -13.39 8.69 -3.68
N LYS A 4 -13.31 7.40 -4.02
CA LYS A 4 -13.92 6.35 -3.22
C LYS A 4 -12.87 5.70 -2.33
N ILE A 5 -13.13 5.66 -1.04
CA ILE A 5 -12.23 5.08 -0.03
C ILE A 5 -12.56 3.61 0.24
N GLU A 6 -13.80 3.18 -0.04
CA GLU A 6 -14.23 1.81 0.28
C GLU A 6 -13.35 0.72 -0.32
N PRO A 7 -12.91 0.79 -1.59
CA PRO A 7 -12.05 -0.27 -2.11
C PRO A 7 -10.74 -0.41 -1.33
N LEU A 8 -10.13 0.71 -0.95
CA LEU A 8 -8.90 0.68 -0.14
C LEU A 8 -9.18 0.12 1.25
N THR A 9 -10.27 0.56 1.89
CA THR A 9 -10.66 0.06 3.21
C THR A 9 -10.89 -1.45 3.17
N ASN A 10 -11.59 -1.96 2.17
CA ASN A 10 -11.85 -3.39 2.02
C ASN A 10 -10.54 -4.18 1.81
N ALA A 11 -9.63 -3.66 1.00
CA ALA A 11 -8.34 -4.29 0.76
C ALA A 11 -7.51 -4.36 2.05
N ILE A 12 -7.49 -3.27 2.83
CA ILE A 12 -6.79 -3.22 4.11
C ILE A 12 -7.35 -4.27 5.08
N ASN A 13 -8.68 -4.37 5.17
CA ASN A 13 -9.32 -5.33 6.07
C ASN A 13 -8.98 -6.77 5.68
N ARG A 14 -8.96 -7.06 4.39
CA ARG A 14 -8.58 -8.40 3.89
C ARG A 14 -7.10 -8.69 4.12
N LEU A 15 -6.24 -7.68 3.98
CA LEU A 15 -4.82 -7.85 4.26
C LEU A 15 -4.59 -8.17 5.74
N GLU A 16 -5.27 -7.45 6.63
CA GLU A 16 -5.21 -7.71 8.07
C GLU A 16 -5.67 -9.13 8.39
N GLU A 17 -6.80 -9.54 7.84
CA GLU A 17 -7.32 -10.90 8.03
C GLU A 17 -6.32 -11.96 7.55
N GLY A 18 -5.74 -11.76 6.38
CA GLY A 18 -4.74 -12.68 5.83
C GLY A 18 -3.49 -12.76 6.67
N LEU A 19 -3.01 -11.62 7.17
CA LEU A 19 -1.85 -11.59 8.05
C LEU A 19 -2.13 -12.35 9.36
N THR A 20 -3.29 -12.16 9.95
CA THR A 20 -3.69 -12.84 11.18
C THR A 20 -3.73 -14.36 10.95
N ARG A 21 -4.32 -14.81 9.85
CA ARG A 21 -4.36 -16.24 9.52
C ARG A 21 -2.96 -16.84 9.33
N TYR A 22 -2.10 -16.11 8.64
CA TYR A 22 -0.73 -16.56 8.43
C TYR A 22 0.03 -16.69 9.75
N GLN A 23 -0.17 -15.74 10.65
CA GLN A 23 0.48 -15.76 11.97
C GLN A 23 0.05 -16.96 12.83
N HIS A 24 -1.15 -17.49 12.60
CA HIS A 24 -1.64 -18.69 13.29
C HIS A 24 -1.02 -19.99 12.75
N ASP A 25 -0.57 -19.97 11.49
CA ASP A 25 0.09 -21.13 10.88
C ASP A 25 1.05 -20.67 9.78
N ILE A 26 2.26 -20.34 10.18
CA ILE A 26 3.29 -19.85 9.25
C ILE A 26 3.84 -20.92 8.32
N THR A 27 3.43 -22.18 8.50
CA THR A 27 3.85 -23.29 7.62
C THR A 27 2.89 -23.49 6.45
N ASP A 28 1.73 -22.87 6.48
CA ASP A 28 0.73 -23.00 5.40
C ASP A 28 1.10 -22.07 4.24
N THR A 29 1.70 -22.67 3.21
CA THR A 29 2.16 -21.90 2.04
C THR A 29 1.00 -21.37 1.21
N GLN A 30 -0.17 -21.98 1.25
CA GLN A 30 -1.34 -21.52 0.53
C GLN A 30 -1.91 -20.24 1.16
N ILE A 31 -1.97 -20.20 2.48
CA ILE A 31 -2.35 -18.98 3.20
C ILE A 31 -1.32 -17.88 2.94
N ARG A 32 -0.03 -18.23 2.93
CA ARG A 32 1.04 -17.27 2.63
C ARG A 32 0.89 -16.67 1.24
N ASP A 33 0.63 -17.49 0.24
CA ASP A 33 0.47 -17.01 -1.13
C ASP A 33 -0.73 -16.09 -1.27
N GLY A 34 -1.83 -16.41 -0.60
CA GLY A 34 -3.01 -15.55 -0.54
C GLY A 34 -2.72 -14.21 0.15
N LEU A 35 -1.94 -14.23 1.21
CA LEU A 35 -1.51 -13.03 1.92
C LEU A 35 -0.69 -12.11 1.01
N ILE A 36 0.27 -12.67 0.26
CA ILE A 36 1.09 -11.92 -0.67
C ILE A 36 0.22 -11.26 -1.75
N GLN A 37 -0.77 -11.98 -2.27
CA GLN A 37 -1.69 -11.42 -3.26
C GLN A 37 -2.51 -10.27 -2.68
N ARG A 38 -2.97 -10.39 -1.44
CA ARG A 38 -3.69 -9.32 -0.75
C ARG A 38 -2.82 -8.08 -0.54
N PHE A 39 -1.54 -8.26 -0.25
CA PHE A 39 -0.58 -7.16 -0.21
C PHE A 39 -0.50 -6.46 -1.57
N GLU A 40 -0.37 -7.23 -2.64
CA GLU A 40 -0.29 -6.68 -3.99
C GLU A 40 -1.49 -5.81 -4.32
N PHE A 41 -2.70 -6.28 -4.05
CA PHE A 41 -3.92 -5.52 -4.28
C PHE A 41 -3.96 -4.24 -3.45
N THR A 42 -3.60 -4.35 -2.18
CA THR A 42 -3.66 -3.21 -1.26
C THR A 42 -2.67 -2.13 -1.66
N TYR A 43 -1.45 -2.55 -2.05
CA TYR A 43 -0.44 -1.61 -2.53
C TYR A 43 -0.93 -0.84 -3.77
N GLU A 44 -1.48 -1.54 -4.74
CA GLU A 44 -1.97 -0.89 -5.97
C GLU A 44 -3.11 0.08 -5.69
N LEU A 45 -4.04 -0.29 -4.83
CA LEU A 45 -5.15 0.59 -4.45
C LEU A 45 -4.66 1.79 -3.65
N ALA A 46 -3.70 1.61 -2.76
CA ALA A 46 -3.11 2.72 -2.01
C ALA A 46 -2.46 3.72 -2.95
N HIS A 47 -1.66 3.24 -3.90
CA HIS A 47 -1.00 4.08 -4.89
C HIS A 47 -2.00 4.87 -5.74
N LYS A 48 -2.98 4.19 -6.29
CA LYS A 48 -4.01 4.81 -7.13
C LYS A 48 -4.81 5.85 -6.36
N THR A 49 -5.25 5.51 -5.17
CA THR A 49 -6.09 6.40 -4.36
C THR A 49 -5.31 7.65 -3.95
N LEU A 50 -4.05 7.47 -3.55
CA LEU A 50 -3.17 8.57 -3.20
C LEU A 50 -2.96 9.52 -4.38
N LYS A 51 -2.66 8.97 -5.54
CA LYS A 51 -2.43 9.78 -6.75
C LYS A 51 -3.67 10.59 -7.11
N ARG A 52 -4.84 9.98 -7.09
CA ARG A 52 -6.10 10.67 -7.37
C ARG A 52 -6.37 11.79 -6.37
N PHE A 53 -6.11 11.53 -5.10
CA PHE A 53 -6.29 12.56 -4.08
C PHE A 53 -5.39 13.76 -4.33
N LEU A 54 -4.10 13.52 -4.59
CA LEU A 54 -3.15 14.60 -4.85
C LEU A 54 -3.54 15.40 -6.10
N GLU A 55 -3.93 14.72 -7.16
CA GLU A 55 -4.42 15.40 -8.37
C GLU A 55 -5.65 16.25 -8.07
N ASN A 56 -6.55 15.75 -7.24
CA ASN A 56 -7.81 16.42 -6.94
C ASN A 56 -7.65 17.68 -6.09
N VAL A 57 -6.68 17.71 -5.19
CA VAL A 57 -6.47 18.87 -4.29
C VAL A 57 -5.39 19.84 -4.79
N SER A 58 -4.63 19.45 -5.82
CA SER A 58 -3.58 20.30 -6.36
C SER A 58 -4.16 21.44 -7.20
N PRO A 59 -3.62 22.66 -7.09
CA PRO A 59 -3.95 23.74 -8.03
C PRO A 59 -3.39 23.49 -9.43
N THR A 60 -2.43 22.55 -9.55
CA THR A 60 -1.82 22.17 -10.82
C THR A 60 -1.82 20.64 -10.94
N PRO A 61 -3.00 20.01 -11.19
CA PRO A 61 -3.11 18.54 -11.21
C PRO A 61 -2.13 17.84 -12.17
N ASP A 62 -1.78 18.50 -13.26
CA ASP A 62 -0.88 17.94 -14.27
C ASP A 62 0.52 17.62 -13.71
N GLU A 63 0.92 18.22 -12.60
CA GLU A 63 2.21 17.93 -11.99
C GLU A 63 2.34 16.46 -11.57
N TYR A 64 1.21 15.77 -11.33
CA TYR A 64 1.19 14.37 -10.91
C TYR A 64 1.00 13.38 -12.05
N ASN A 65 0.64 13.85 -13.26
CA ASN A 65 0.33 12.95 -14.39
C ASN A 65 1.52 12.10 -14.80
N ASN A 66 2.71 12.70 -14.88
CA ASN A 66 3.93 12.03 -15.29
C ASN A 66 5.00 12.09 -14.21
N ALA A 67 4.60 12.32 -12.97
CA ALA A 67 5.55 12.42 -11.86
C ALA A 67 6.13 11.06 -11.52
N ASP A 68 7.42 11.06 -11.14
CA ASP A 68 8.04 9.88 -10.56
C ASP A 68 7.31 9.48 -9.28
N PHE A 69 7.32 8.19 -9.00
CA PHE A 69 6.70 7.69 -7.77
C PHE A 69 7.32 8.34 -6.52
N SER A 70 8.63 8.58 -6.53
CA SER A 70 9.30 9.26 -5.40
C SER A 70 8.77 10.66 -5.18
N TYR A 71 8.48 11.41 -6.23
CA TYR A 71 7.87 12.74 -6.14
C TYR A 71 6.48 12.67 -5.49
N LEU A 72 5.66 11.71 -5.95
CA LEU A 72 4.33 11.49 -5.42
C LEU A 72 4.39 11.22 -3.91
N ILE A 73 5.28 10.33 -3.48
CA ILE A 73 5.40 9.96 -2.08
C ILE A 73 5.91 11.12 -1.22
N ARG A 74 6.91 11.84 -1.69
CA ARG A 74 7.44 13.00 -0.95
C ARG A 74 6.39 14.09 -0.80
N SER A 75 5.64 14.36 -1.86
CA SER A 75 4.55 15.32 -1.84
C SER A 75 3.47 14.91 -0.84
N ALA A 76 3.09 13.64 -0.85
CA ALA A 76 2.10 13.11 0.09
C ALA A 76 2.58 13.18 1.53
N ASN A 77 3.85 12.88 1.77
CA ASN A 77 4.44 12.96 3.11
C ASN A 77 4.45 14.40 3.62
N GLU A 78 4.82 15.35 2.78
CA GLU A 78 4.81 16.78 3.13
C GLU A 78 3.41 17.26 3.53
N GLN A 79 2.37 16.67 2.94
CA GLN A 79 0.99 17.01 3.24
C GLN A 79 0.41 16.23 4.44
N GLY A 80 1.23 15.42 5.11
CA GLY A 80 0.80 14.67 6.28
C GLY A 80 -0.03 13.44 5.98
N LEU A 81 -0.02 12.96 4.74
CA LEU A 81 -0.83 11.81 4.32
C LEU A 81 -0.18 10.47 4.65
N LEU A 82 1.13 10.44 4.84
CA LEU A 82 1.88 9.22 5.01
C LEU A 82 2.57 9.16 6.36
N LEU A 83 2.67 7.95 6.89
CA LEU A 83 3.37 7.68 8.14
C LEU A 83 4.87 7.84 7.97
N LYS A 84 5.41 7.34 6.85
CA LYS A 84 6.85 7.36 6.54
C LYS A 84 7.10 7.96 5.17
N ASP A 85 8.36 8.38 4.95
CA ASP A 85 8.78 9.01 3.71
C ASP A 85 9.34 7.99 2.70
N TRP A 86 9.93 8.51 1.64
CA TRP A 86 10.35 7.75 0.46
C TRP A 86 11.18 6.49 0.76
N PRO A 87 12.17 6.49 1.67
CA PRO A 87 12.93 5.27 1.90
C PRO A 87 12.07 4.05 2.24
N ALA A 88 11.03 4.23 3.07
CA ALA A 88 10.11 3.15 3.41
C ALA A 88 9.27 2.74 2.20
N TRP A 89 8.74 3.72 1.46
CA TRP A 89 7.90 3.46 0.29
C TRP A 89 8.67 2.83 -0.87
N LYS A 90 9.94 3.16 -1.01
CA LYS A 90 10.81 2.47 -1.95
C LYS A 90 10.87 0.98 -1.61
N GLY A 91 10.95 0.66 -0.33
CA GLY A 91 10.91 -0.72 0.14
C GLY A 91 9.60 -1.41 -0.21
N TYR A 92 8.47 -0.74 -0.02
CA TYR A 92 7.15 -1.31 -0.38
C TYR A 92 7.04 -1.53 -1.89
N ARG A 93 7.55 -0.61 -2.69
CA ARG A 93 7.59 -0.77 -4.14
C ARG A 93 8.45 -1.97 -4.55
N ASP A 94 9.60 -2.14 -3.92
CA ASP A 94 10.48 -3.27 -4.18
C ASP A 94 9.81 -4.60 -3.81
N MET A 95 9.07 -4.64 -2.69
CA MET A 95 8.25 -5.78 -2.31
C MET A 95 7.23 -6.10 -3.39
N ARG A 96 6.54 -5.08 -3.88
CA ARG A 96 5.53 -5.25 -4.94
C ARG A 96 6.16 -5.86 -6.20
N ALA A 97 7.34 -5.39 -6.59
CA ALA A 97 8.05 -5.95 -7.74
C ALA A 97 8.41 -7.43 -7.52
N LYS A 98 8.71 -7.83 -6.28
CA LYS A 98 9.08 -9.20 -5.95
C LYS A 98 7.88 -10.15 -5.89
N THR A 99 6.64 -9.65 -5.86
CA THR A 99 5.46 -10.53 -5.76
C THR A 99 5.31 -11.48 -6.94
N SER A 100 5.92 -11.20 -8.09
CA SER A 100 5.92 -12.09 -9.24
C SER A 100 7.00 -13.18 -9.16
N HIS A 101 7.83 -13.18 -8.13
CA HIS A 101 8.92 -14.15 -7.93
C HIS A 101 8.81 -14.92 -6.62
N THR A 102 7.62 -14.99 -6.03
CA THR A 102 7.41 -15.64 -4.74
C THR A 102 7.33 -17.18 -4.84
N TYR A 103 7.51 -17.75 -6.03
CA TYR A 103 7.80 -19.17 -6.17
C TYR A 103 9.14 -19.51 -5.50
N ASP A 104 10.03 -18.54 -5.36
CA ASP A 104 11.26 -18.67 -4.58
C ASP A 104 10.96 -18.45 -3.10
N GLU A 105 11.28 -19.44 -2.27
CA GLU A 105 10.96 -19.43 -0.84
C GLU A 105 11.54 -18.22 -0.11
N GLU A 106 12.78 -17.90 -0.37
CA GLU A 106 13.46 -16.77 0.28
C GLU A 106 12.79 -15.45 -0.08
N THR A 107 12.45 -15.28 -1.36
CA THR A 107 11.76 -14.08 -1.84
C THR A 107 10.37 -13.95 -1.21
N ALA A 108 9.64 -15.07 -1.10
CA ALA A 108 8.33 -15.06 -0.46
C ALA A 108 8.42 -14.60 1.00
N LEU A 109 9.41 -15.10 1.74
CA LEU A 109 9.60 -14.71 3.14
C LEU A 109 10.01 -13.24 3.29
N GLU A 110 10.81 -12.72 2.37
CA GLU A 110 11.17 -11.30 2.35
C GLU A 110 9.93 -10.41 2.19
N VAL A 111 9.05 -10.75 1.25
CA VAL A 111 7.82 -10.00 1.03
C VAL A 111 6.94 -10.05 2.27
N VAL A 112 6.73 -11.24 2.83
CA VAL A 112 5.89 -11.41 4.02
C VAL A 112 6.41 -10.59 5.20
N ALA A 113 7.73 -10.53 5.38
CA ALA A 113 8.34 -9.79 6.49
C ALA A 113 8.02 -8.29 6.43
N GLY A 114 7.76 -7.74 5.26
CA GLY A 114 7.45 -6.33 5.09
C GLY A 114 5.96 -5.99 5.16
N ILE A 115 5.08 -6.99 5.26
CA ILE A 115 3.64 -6.73 5.18
C ILE A 115 3.10 -6.00 6.41
N ALA A 116 3.51 -6.37 7.62
CA ALA A 116 3.01 -5.72 8.83
C ALA A 116 3.33 -4.21 8.86
N PRO A 117 4.56 -3.77 8.57
CA PRO A 117 4.84 -2.33 8.47
C PRO A 117 4.02 -1.64 7.37
N PHE A 118 3.84 -2.29 6.22
CA PHE A 118 3.05 -1.73 5.14
C PHE A 118 1.57 -1.58 5.56
N LEU A 119 1.04 -2.55 6.28
CA LEU A 119 -0.34 -2.49 6.76
C LEU A 119 -0.57 -1.27 7.64
N ASP A 120 0.38 -0.97 8.54
CA ASP A 120 0.31 0.23 9.38
C ASP A 120 0.32 1.49 8.52
N GLU A 121 1.16 1.52 7.50
CA GLU A 121 1.25 2.65 6.56
C GLU A 121 -0.07 2.83 5.79
N ALA A 122 -0.63 1.74 5.30
CA ALA A 122 -1.89 1.78 4.54
C ALA A 122 -3.05 2.25 5.41
N ARG A 123 -3.11 1.82 6.66
CA ARG A 123 -4.11 2.29 7.62
C ARG A 123 -3.99 3.78 7.88
N PHE A 124 -2.77 4.26 8.07
CA PHE A 124 -2.53 5.68 8.29
C PHE A 124 -3.02 6.49 7.08
N LEU A 125 -2.64 6.09 5.88
CA LEU A 125 -3.07 6.73 4.65
C LEU A 125 -4.60 6.76 4.55
N ARG A 126 -5.26 5.61 4.74
CA ARG A 126 -6.71 5.51 4.69
C ARG A 126 -7.37 6.48 5.68
N ASP A 127 -6.87 6.53 6.90
CA ASP A 127 -7.43 7.38 7.95
C ASP A 127 -7.26 8.86 7.61
N GLN A 128 -6.12 9.25 7.07
CA GLN A 128 -5.88 10.64 6.64
C GLN A 128 -6.79 11.03 5.48
N LEU A 129 -6.92 10.17 4.48
CA LEU A 129 -7.80 10.43 3.35
C LEU A 129 -9.26 10.53 3.79
N GLN A 130 -9.70 9.62 4.64
CA GLN A 130 -11.07 9.61 5.16
C GLN A 130 -11.39 10.90 5.91
N SER A 131 -10.46 11.36 6.75
CA SER A 131 -10.60 12.61 7.50
C SER A 131 -10.72 13.82 6.59
N ARG A 132 -9.94 13.86 5.52
CA ARG A 132 -9.90 15.00 4.60
C ARG A 132 -11.03 15.02 3.59
N LEU A 133 -11.65 13.86 3.34
CA LEU A 133 -12.79 13.73 2.41
C LEU A 133 -14.13 13.86 3.13
N ALA A 134 -14.12 13.92 4.43
CA ALA A 134 -15.34 14.03 5.24
C ALA A 134 -15.97 15.43 5.13
#